data_75d7fc20891963b6d5b498cf52109490
#
_entry.id   75d7fc20891963b6d5b498cf52109490
#
_cell.length_a   1.000
_cell.length_b   1.000
_cell.length_c   1.000
_cell.angle_alpha   90.00
_cell.angle_beta   90.00
_cell.angle_gamma   90.00
#
_symmetry.space_group_name_H-M   'P 1'
#
loop_
_entity.id
_entity.type
_entity.pdbx_description
1 polymer ?
#
loop_
_entity_poly.entity_id
_entity_poly.type
_entity_poly.pdbx_seq_one_letter_code
_entity_poly.pdbx_strand_id
1 'polypeptide(L)'
;AARFVPSLPQYIYAVKDNGLYINLFNSNTVNVKVGKKQVELEQQTNYPWNGDVTLKINKGAGQYALNIRIPGWVKGEVVPSNLYTYTDGKHLNYSIKVNGEEVTSELKQGYFVIDRKWKKGDKVEIHFDMEPRLVRANGQVAADKGRVAIERGPIVYCAEWPDNQCDIFSVLINQEPKFQLGTKEIMSTTVQTLTTSAQTLTFSKDGKLQTADENLVLIPYYAWAHRGPGKMAVWIPQDLNATSPALPASIASESKISASTRRLPALSSINDRLVPADGNDRSAPYTHWWPAKNSTEWLAYEFAQAETISTSTVYWFDDGPWGGCRVPD
;
A
#
# COMPACT_ATOMS: atom_id res chain seq x y z
N ALA A 1 1.03 -18.51 -1.92
CA ALA A 1 -0.19 -17.67 -2.01
C ALA A 1 -1.41 -18.50 -2.42
N ALA A 2 -1.40 -19.23 -3.55
CA ALA A 2 -2.56 -19.96 -4.08
C ALA A 2 -3.18 -20.98 -3.10
N ARG A 3 -2.41 -21.60 -2.20
CA ARG A 3 -2.92 -22.52 -1.18
C ARG A 3 -3.52 -21.79 0.04
N PHE A 4 -3.06 -20.58 0.32
CA PHE A 4 -3.51 -19.81 1.49
C PHE A 4 -4.87 -19.18 1.26
N VAL A 5 -5.12 -18.59 0.07
CA VAL A 5 -6.36 -17.89 -0.25
C VAL A 5 -7.62 -18.76 0.01
N PRO A 6 -7.71 -20.04 -0.45
CA PRO A 6 -8.86 -20.89 -0.14
C PRO A 6 -9.02 -21.24 1.33
N SER A 7 -7.99 -21.07 2.16
CA SER A 7 -8.07 -21.33 3.60
C SER A 7 -8.60 -20.15 4.42
N LEU A 8 -8.65 -18.94 3.85
CA LEU A 8 -9.10 -17.72 4.55
C LEU A 8 -10.49 -17.86 5.22
N PRO A 9 -11.51 -18.50 4.59
CA PRO A 9 -12.81 -18.68 5.25
C PRO A 9 -12.73 -19.37 6.60
N GLN A 10 -11.73 -20.23 6.83
CA GLN A 10 -11.56 -20.96 8.09
C GLN A 10 -11.13 -20.06 9.26
N TYR A 11 -10.64 -18.84 8.97
CA TYR A 11 -10.21 -17.88 9.97
C TYR A 11 -11.27 -16.82 10.31
N ILE A 12 -12.38 -16.77 9.57
CA ILE A 12 -13.44 -15.76 9.80
C ILE A 12 -14.07 -15.97 11.16
N TYR A 13 -14.32 -17.23 11.51
CA TYR A 13 -14.95 -17.58 12.79
C TYR A 13 -14.15 -18.62 13.55
N ALA A 14 -14.29 -18.56 14.87
CA ALA A 14 -13.82 -19.63 15.76
C ALA A 14 -14.90 -19.91 16.81
N VAL A 15 -14.91 -21.13 17.34
CA VAL A 15 -15.80 -21.53 18.43
C VAL A 15 -14.97 -22.07 19.56
N LYS A 16 -15.22 -21.55 20.77
CA LYS A 16 -14.62 -22.07 22.01
C LYS A 16 -15.71 -22.07 23.09
N ASP A 17 -15.88 -23.20 23.72
CA ASP A 17 -16.89 -23.42 24.76
C ASP A 17 -18.31 -23.02 24.29
N ASN A 18 -18.92 -22.04 24.93
CA ASN A 18 -20.22 -21.48 24.57
C ASN A 18 -20.10 -20.10 23.90
N GLY A 19 -18.99 -19.83 23.20
CA GLY A 19 -18.70 -18.57 22.52
C GLY A 19 -18.42 -18.75 21.02
N LEU A 20 -19.00 -17.85 20.22
CA LEU A 20 -18.70 -17.69 18.80
C LEU A 20 -17.83 -16.44 18.64
N TYR A 21 -16.66 -16.61 18.03
CA TYR A 21 -15.67 -15.55 17.78
C TYR A 21 -15.76 -15.11 16.32
N ILE A 22 -15.93 -13.81 16.09
CA ILE A 22 -15.94 -13.16 14.80
C ILE A 22 -14.59 -12.45 14.62
N ASN A 23 -13.70 -13.03 13.81
CA ASN A 23 -12.30 -12.59 13.68
C ASN A 23 -12.06 -11.70 12.47
N LEU A 24 -12.79 -11.94 11.37
CA LEU A 24 -12.65 -11.21 10.11
C LEU A 24 -14.04 -10.75 9.65
N PHE A 25 -14.06 -9.57 9.03
CA PHE A 25 -15.29 -8.97 8.54
C PHE A 25 -15.36 -9.07 7.02
N ASN A 26 -16.28 -9.90 6.54
CA ASN A 26 -16.69 -9.97 5.15
C ASN A 26 -18.09 -10.56 5.01
N SER A 27 -18.81 -10.21 3.97
CA SER A 27 -20.19 -10.68 3.78
C SER A 27 -20.25 -12.19 3.52
N ASN A 28 -20.93 -12.91 4.41
CA ASN A 28 -21.10 -14.36 4.33
C ASN A 28 -22.22 -14.84 5.28
N THR A 29 -22.55 -16.11 5.17
CA THR A 29 -23.40 -16.82 6.14
C THR A 29 -22.64 -18.05 6.65
N VAL A 30 -22.63 -18.25 7.97
CA VAL A 30 -22.00 -19.38 8.62
C VAL A 30 -23.03 -20.19 9.40
N ASN A 31 -22.86 -21.52 9.40
CA ASN A 31 -23.64 -22.44 10.21
C ASN A 31 -22.69 -23.27 11.07
N VAL A 32 -22.64 -22.96 12.37
CA VAL A 32 -21.66 -23.52 13.32
C VAL A 32 -22.32 -24.01 14.60
N LYS A 33 -21.71 -25.01 15.24
CA LYS A 33 -22.17 -25.51 16.54
C LYS A 33 -21.49 -24.72 17.66
N VAL A 34 -22.28 -24.00 18.47
CA VAL A 34 -21.83 -23.24 19.64
C VAL A 34 -22.40 -23.92 20.91
N GLY A 35 -21.54 -24.54 21.67
CA GLY A 35 -21.99 -25.42 22.76
C GLY A 35 -22.89 -26.55 22.22
N LYS A 36 -24.13 -26.58 22.66
CA LYS A 36 -25.13 -27.57 22.21
C LYS A 36 -26.04 -27.05 21.09
N LYS A 37 -25.85 -25.79 20.61
CA LYS A 37 -26.76 -25.11 19.67
C LYS A 37 -26.16 -25.04 18.29
N GLN A 38 -27.01 -25.27 17.27
CA GLN A 38 -26.68 -24.97 15.89
C GLN A 38 -27.04 -23.50 15.61
N VAL A 39 -26.03 -22.68 15.38
CA VAL A 39 -26.17 -21.23 15.15
C VAL A 39 -25.94 -20.93 13.67
N GLU A 40 -26.86 -20.23 13.06
CA GLU A 40 -26.70 -19.65 11.72
C GLU A 40 -26.62 -18.12 11.88
N LEU A 41 -25.45 -17.59 11.55
CA LEU A 41 -25.12 -16.17 11.59
C LEU A 41 -24.86 -15.67 10.16
N GLU A 42 -25.51 -14.59 9.80
CA GLU A 42 -25.27 -13.85 8.57
C GLU A 42 -24.45 -12.61 8.90
N GLN A 43 -23.40 -12.36 8.14
CA GLN A 43 -22.60 -11.15 8.20
C GLN A 43 -22.73 -10.37 6.89
N GLN A 44 -23.08 -9.08 6.98
CA GLN A 44 -23.19 -8.15 5.85
C GLN A 44 -22.31 -6.94 6.12
N THR A 45 -21.45 -6.58 5.15
CA THR A 45 -20.52 -5.47 5.27
C THR A 45 -19.93 -5.06 3.92
N ASN A 46 -19.49 -3.80 3.84
CA ASN A 46 -18.59 -3.32 2.80
C ASN A 46 -17.16 -3.12 3.35
N TYR A 47 -16.83 -3.72 4.47
CA TYR A 47 -15.47 -3.70 5.01
C TYR A 47 -14.51 -4.35 4.00
N PRO A 48 -13.33 -3.78 3.74
CA PRO A 48 -12.65 -2.71 4.46
C PRO A 48 -12.85 -1.30 3.87
N TRP A 49 -13.85 -1.08 3.01
CA TRP A 49 -14.10 0.22 2.39
C TRP A 49 -14.83 1.19 3.30
N ASN A 50 -15.64 0.67 4.19
CA ASN A 50 -16.21 1.39 5.32
C ASN A 50 -16.14 0.52 6.59
N GLY A 51 -16.45 1.13 7.74
CA GLY A 51 -16.39 0.47 9.04
C GLY A 51 -17.68 -0.23 9.47
N ASP A 52 -18.69 -0.32 8.60
CA ASP A 52 -20.00 -0.84 8.97
C ASP A 52 -20.08 -2.35 8.77
N VAL A 53 -20.48 -3.05 9.84
CA VAL A 53 -20.70 -4.49 9.85
C VAL A 53 -22.02 -4.79 10.52
N THR A 54 -22.86 -5.60 9.88
CA THR A 54 -24.09 -6.11 10.46
C THR A 54 -24.00 -7.61 10.64
N LEU A 55 -24.30 -8.09 11.83
CA LEU A 55 -24.48 -9.52 12.15
C LEU A 55 -25.94 -9.79 12.44
N LYS A 56 -26.51 -10.85 11.85
CA LYS A 56 -27.91 -11.25 12.07
C LYS A 56 -27.97 -12.71 12.48
N ILE A 57 -28.72 -13.00 13.53
CA ILE A 57 -28.97 -14.37 13.99
C ILE A 57 -30.14 -14.95 13.19
N ASN A 58 -29.88 -15.84 12.26
CA ASN A 58 -30.91 -16.50 11.46
C ASN A 58 -31.48 -17.77 12.14
N LYS A 59 -30.60 -18.50 12.90
CA LYS A 59 -30.97 -19.66 13.72
C LYS A 59 -30.12 -19.72 14.99
N GLY A 60 -30.53 -20.53 15.96
CA GLY A 60 -29.75 -20.81 17.16
C GLY A 60 -30.11 -19.92 18.36
N ALA A 61 -31.41 -19.74 18.62
CA ALA A 61 -31.86 -19.04 19.82
C ALA A 61 -31.33 -19.66 21.11
N GLY A 62 -30.97 -18.83 22.10
CA GLY A 62 -30.50 -19.25 23.43
C GLY A 62 -29.27 -18.53 23.92
N GLN A 63 -28.78 -18.90 25.11
CA GLN A 63 -27.66 -18.25 25.78
C GLN A 63 -26.33 -18.66 25.18
N TYR A 64 -25.54 -17.72 24.65
CA TYR A 64 -24.14 -17.86 24.24
C TYR A 64 -23.50 -16.49 24.05
N ALA A 65 -22.17 -16.45 24.01
CA ALA A 65 -21.41 -15.23 23.79
C ALA A 65 -21.09 -15.03 22.31
N LEU A 66 -21.29 -13.82 21.78
CA LEU A 66 -20.63 -13.35 20.58
C LEU A 66 -19.39 -12.55 20.99
N ASN A 67 -18.22 -12.95 20.48
CA ASN A 67 -16.94 -12.32 20.72
C ASN A 67 -16.51 -11.62 19.42
N ILE A 68 -16.64 -10.31 19.36
CA ILE A 68 -16.38 -9.49 18.18
C ILE A 68 -14.98 -8.92 18.29
N ARG A 69 -14.10 -9.26 17.36
CA ARG A 69 -12.74 -8.74 17.35
C ARG A 69 -12.74 -7.22 17.12
N ILE A 70 -12.05 -6.49 17.99
CA ILE A 70 -11.73 -5.09 17.74
C ILE A 70 -10.35 -5.02 17.09
N PRO A 71 -10.24 -4.53 15.84
CA PRO A 71 -8.96 -4.50 15.11
C PRO A 71 -7.90 -3.66 15.82
N GLY A 72 -6.61 -4.01 15.63
CA GLY A 72 -5.48 -3.27 16.21
C GLY A 72 -5.48 -1.80 15.78
N TRP A 73 -5.72 -1.53 14.51
CA TRP A 73 -5.74 -0.17 13.97
C TRP A 73 -6.80 0.74 14.64
N VAL A 74 -7.93 0.20 15.10
CA VAL A 74 -8.93 0.94 15.93
C VAL A 74 -8.32 1.29 17.28
N LYS A 75 -7.59 0.36 17.88
CA LYS A 75 -6.94 0.53 19.19
C LYS A 75 -5.64 1.33 19.16
N GLY A 76 -5.28 1.91 18.00
CA GLY A 76 -4.01 2.63 17.85
C GLY A 76 -2.77 1.74 17.67
N GLU A 77 -2.96 0.47 17.38
CA GLU A 77 -1.89 -0.52 17.16
C GLU A 77 -1.74 -0.80 15.65
N VAL A 78 -0.67 -0.35 15.02
CA VAL A 78 -0.37 -0.63 13.60
C VAL A 78 -0.06 -2.11 13.42
N VAL A 79 0.85 -2.62 14.22
CA VAL A 79 1.28 -4.04 14.28
C VAL A 79 1.45 -4.45 15.74
N PRO A 80 1.44 -5.75 16.08
CA PRO A 80 1.61 -6.20 17.46
C PRO A 80 3.09 -6.12 17.92
N SER A 81 3.72 -4.98 17.70
CA SER A 81 5.12 -4.67 18.09
C SER A 81 5.34 -3.16 18.12
N ASN A 82 6.55 -2.72 18.50
CA ASN A 82 6.96 -1.32 18.45
C ASN A 82 7.63 -0.92 17.12
N LEU A 83 7.52 -1.75 16.09
CA LEU A 83 8.15 -1.49 14.79
C LEU A 83 7.53 -0.27 14.09
N TYR A 84 6.21 -0.14 14.18
CA TYR A 84 5.43 0.95 13.58
C TYR A 84 4.47 1.55 14.59
N THR A 85 4.27 2.87 14.50
CA THR A 85 3.34 3.61 15.37
C THR A 85 2.57 4.64 14.55
N TYR A 86 1.32 4.90 14.95
CA TYR A 86 0.58 6.04 14.41
C TYR A 86 1.15 7.35 14.98
N THR A 87 1.29 8.36 14.12
CA THR A 87 1.87 9.65 14.52
C THR A 87 0.95 10.49 15.41
N ASP A 88 -0.34 10.24 15.36
CA ASP A 88 -1.37 10.94 16.14
C ASP A 88 -1.57 10.40 17.55
N GLY A 89 -1.06 9.18 17.84
CA GLY A 89 -1.17 8.53 19.15
C GLY A 89 -2.61 8.24 19.60
N LYS A 90 -3.60 8.31 18.72
CA LYS A 90 -5.02 8.19 19.05
C LYS A 90 -5.54 6.75 18.93
N HIS A 91 -6.62 6.49 19.66
CA HIS A 91 -7.53 5.38 19.38
C HIS A 91 -8.68 5.92 18.53
N LEU A 92 -9.14 5.15 17.57
CA LEU A 92 -10.35 5.49 16.82
C LEU A 92 -11.59 5.04 17.58
N ASN A 93 -12.72 5.73 17.34
CA ASN A 93 -13.95 5.34 17.96
C ASN A 93 -14.56 4.13 17.25
N TYR A 94 -15.29 3.35 18.00
CA TYR A 94 -16.19 2.33 17.49
C TYR A 94 -17.46 2.26 18.32
N SER A 95 -18.54 1.81 17.74
CA SER A 95 -19.79 1.57 18.45
C SER A 95 -20.38 0.21 18.10
N ILE A 96 -21.06 -0.39 19.05
CA ILE A 96 -21.75 -1.67 18.85
C ILE A 96 -23.16 -1.53 19.41
N LYS A 97 -24.15 -1.87 18.58
CA LYS A 97 -25.55 -1.85 18.94
C LYS A 97 -26.15 -3.23 18.80
N VAL A 98 -27.08 -3.58 19.67
CA VAL A 98 -27.89 -4.79 19.57
C VAL A 98 -29.34 -4.38 19.43
N ASN A 99 -29.97 -4.70 18.31
CA ASN A 99 -31.34 -4.31 17.98
C ASN A 99 -31.58 -2.79 18.10
N GLY A 100 -30.56 -1.99 17.70
CA GLY A 100 -30.62 -0.52 17.74
C GLY A 100 -30.17 0.11 19.06
N GLU A 101 -30.04 -0.65 20.15
CA GLU A 101 -29.58 -0.18 21.44
C GLU A 101 -28.08 -0.33 21.60
N GLU A 102 -27.38 0.74 22.01
CA GLU A 102 -25.96 0.72 22.24
C GLU A 102 -25.59 -0.19 23.42
N VAL A 103 -24.56 -1.00 23.24
CA VAL A 103 -24.06 -1.90 24.28
C VAL A 103 -22.61 -1.57 24.61
N THR A 104 -22.26 -1.73 25.89
CA THR A 104 -20.90 -1.53 26.38
C THR A 104 -20.36 -2.84 26.94
N SER A 105 -19.07 -3.08 26.75
CA SER A 105 -18.36 -4.21 27.32
C SER A 105 -16.87 -3.90 27.43
N GLU A 106 -16.23 -4.46 28.45
CA GLU A 106 -14.78 -4.46 28.49
C GLU A 106 -14.19 -5.43 27.46
N LEU A 107 -13.07 -5.03 26.83
CA LEU A 107 -12.39 -5.90 25.88
C LEU A 107 -11.68 -7.05 26.63
N LYS A 108 -11.98 -8.28 26.24
CA LYS A 108 -11.28 -9.48 26.70
C LYS A 108 -10.39 -10.03 25.61
N GLN A 109 -9.07 -9.92 25.78
CA GLN A 109 -8.08 -10.37 24.79
C GLN A 109 -8.33 -9.81 23.36
N GLY A 110 -8.76 -8.56 23.27
CA GLY A 110 -9.04 -7.88 21.99
C GLY A 110 -10.44 -8.12 21.41
N TYR A 111 -11.31 -8.79 22.14
CA TYR A 111 -12.68 -9.03 21.74
C TYR A 111 -13.68 -8.26 22.61
N PHE A 112 -14.64 -7.66 21.96
CA PHE A 112 -15.85 -7.13 22.59
C PHE A 112 -16.84 -8.29 22.81
N VAL A 113 -17.24 -8.56 24.05
CA VAL A 113 -18.00 -9.76 24.41
C VAL A 113 -19.44 -9.40 24.70
N ILE A 114 -20.39 -10.01 23.99
CA ILE A 114 -21.83 -9.89 24.21
C ILE A 114 -22.39 -11.26 24.61
N ASP A 115 -22.51 -11.50 25.91
CA ASP A 115 -23.09 -12.76 26.43
C ASP A 115 -24.55 -12.53 26.81
N ARG A 116 -25.48 -13.07 26.02
CA ARG A 116 -26.91 -12.89 26.24
C ARG A 116 -27.71 -14.05 25.66
N LYS A 117 -29.02 -14.05 25.97
CA LYS A 117 -30.01 -14.94 25.34
C LYS A 117 -30.43 -14.36 24.01
N TRP A 118 -29.90 -14.94 22.93
CA TRP A 118 -30.20 -14.56 21.54
C TRP A 118 -31.53 -15.10 21.08
N LYS A 119 -32.17 -14.37 20.16
CA LYS A 119 -33.41 -14.77 19.46
C LYS A 119 -33.15 -14.76 17.96
N LYS A 120 -33.95 -15.53 17.21
CA LYS A 120 -33.97 -15.43 15.75
C LYS A 120 -34.36 -14.00 15.35
N GLY A 121 -33.60 -13.39 14.43
CA GLY A 121 -33.79 -12.04 13.94
C GLY A 121 -33.01 -10.97 14.72
N ASP A 122 -32.41 -11.31 15.88
CA ASP A 122 -31.54 -10.34 16.59
C ASP A 122 -30.40 -9.88 15.67
N LYS A 123 -30.11 -8.58 15.74
CA LYS A 123 -29.14 -7.88 14.90
C LYS A 123 -28.08 -7.21 15.78
N VAL A 124 -26.82 -7.37 15.39
CA VAL A 124 -25.69 -6.61 15.96
C VAL A 124 -25.15 -5.70 14.88
N GLU A 125 -25.10 -4.41 15.15
CA GLU A 125 -24.56 -3.39 14.26
C GLU A 125 -23.25 -2.87 14.86
N ILE A 126 -22.21 -2.92 14.08
CA ILE A 126 -20.84 -2.52 14.46
C ILE A 126 -20.45 -1.38 13.53
N HIS A 127 -19.87 -0.33 14.08
CA HIS A 127 -19.26 0.76 13.32
C HIS A 127 -17.86 1.02 13.83
N PHE A 128 -16.88 1.11 12.91
CA PHE A 128 -15.53 1.54 13.18
C PHE A 128 -15.26 2.85 12.44
N ASP A 129 -14.80 3.87 13.13
CA ASP A 129 -14.29 5.08 12.46
C ASP A 129 -13.11 4.71 11.58
N MET A 130 -13.08 5.24 10.36
CA MET A 130 -12.02 4.97 9.38
C MET A 130 -11.47 6.28 8.83
N GLU A 131 -10.52 6.87 9.53
CA GLU A 131 -9.78 8.04 9.07
C GLU A 131 -8.44 7.62 8.48
N PRO A 132 -7.94 8.33 7.42
CA PRO A 132 -6.57 8.18 6.99
C PRO A 132 -5.60 8.61 8.10
N ARG A 133 -4.60 7.81 8.38
CA ARG A 133 -3.63 8.03 9.46
C ARG A 133 -2.20 7.84 8.94
N LEU A 134 -1.28 8.59 9.53
CA LEU A 134 0.14 8.48 9.24
C LEU A 134 0.78 7.45 10.18
N VAL A 135 1.59 6.59 9.58
CA VAL A 135 2.38 5.57 10.27
C VAL A 135 3.86 5.93 10.16
N ARG A 136 4.57 5.88 11.26
CA ARG A 136 6.03 6.08 11.32
C ARG A 136 6.73 4.80 11.77
N ALA A 137 7.84 4.50 11.12
CA ALA A 137 8.70 3.40 11.53
C ALA A 137 9.51 3.75 12.79
N ASN A 138 9.90 2.74 13.55
CA ASN A 138 10.85 2.88 14.66
C ASN A 138 12.15 3.51 14.16
N GLY A 139 12.76 4.37 14.96
CA GLY A 139 13.98 5.08 14.60
C GLY A 139 15.20 4.20 14.24
N GLN A 140 15.15 2.91 14.55
CA GLN A 140 16.17 1.92 14.15
C GLN A 140 16.03 1.48 12.68
N VAL A 141 14.89 1.78 12.02
CA VAL A 141 14.68 1.52 10.59
C VAL A 141 15.19 2.71 9.81
N ALA A 142 16.49 2.72 9.52
CA ALA A 142 17.16 3.86 8.88
C ALA A 142 16.56 4.24 7.51
N ALA A 143 16.10 3.25 6.74
CA ALA A 143 15.53 3.45 5.41
C ALA A 143 14.23 4.30 5.41
N ASP A 144 13.46 4.26 6.50
CA ASP A 144 12.17 4.94 6.61
C ASP A 144 12.26 6.25 7.41
N LYS A 145 13.48 6.65 7.81
CA LYS A 145 13.70 7.89 8.56
C LYS A 145 13.24 9.10 7.74
N GLY A 146 12.45 9.98 8.37
CA GLY A 146 11.89 11.17 7.72
C GLY A 146 10.73 10.89 6.77
N ARG A 147 10.20 9.67 6.77
CA ARG A 147 9.08 9.22 5.93
C ARG A 147 7.92 8.72 6.76
N VAL A 148 6.76 8.66 6.14
CA VAL A 148 5.54 8.07 6.71
C VAL A 148 4.85 7.18 5.68
N ALA A 149 4.19 6.13 6.15
CA ALA A 149 3.20 5.41 5.38
C ALA A 149 1.79 5.92 5.72
N ILE A 150 0.84 5.72 4.83
CA ILE A 150 -0.54 6.12 5.01
C ILE A 150 -1.41 4.87 5.10
N GLU A 151 -2.21 4.80 6.16
CA GLU A 151 -3.22 3.76 6.36
C GLU A 151 -4.60 4.35 6.51
N ARG A 152 -5.63 3.62 6.05
CA ARG A 152 -7.02 3.89 6.36
C ARG A 152 -7.74 2.58 6.69
N GLY A 153 -8.17 2.44 7.93
CA GLY A 153 -8.61 1.13 8.44
C GLY A 153 -7.47 0.11 8.31
N PRO A 154 -7.71 -1.09 7.77
CA PRO A 154 -6.68 -2.10 7.57
C PRO A 154 -5.88 -1.96 6.27
N ILE A 155 -6.11 -0.89 5.50
CA ILE A 155 -5.53 -0.73 4.16
C ILE A 155 -4.36 0.24 4.21
N VAL A 156 -3.20 -0.24 3.76
CA VAL A 156 -2.03 0.58 3.46
C VAL A 156 -2.17 1.16 2.06
N TYR A 157 -1.78 2.42 1.87
CA TYR A 157 -1.80 3.13 0.60
C TYR A 157 -0.40 3.34 0.04
N CYS A 158 -0.31 3.50 -1.27
CA CYS A 158 0.94 3.84 -1.96
C CYS A 158 0.68 4.86 -3.08
N ALA A 159 1.71 5.64 -3.41
CA ALA A 159 1.74 6.44 -4.61
C ALA A 159 2.30 5.60 -5.77
N GLU A 160 1.62 5.57 -6.91
CA GLU A 160 2.07 4.87 -8.11
C GLU A 160 2.10 5.81 -9.31
N TRP A 161 3.08 5.62 -10.17
CA TRP A 161 3.36 6.50 -11.32
C TRP A 161 2.18 6.77 -12.27
N PRO A 162 1.24 5.83 -12.55
CA PRO A 162 0.16 6.11 -13.50
C PRO A 162 -0.90 7.09 -12.97
N ASP A 163 -0.89 7.35 -11.66
CA ASP A 163 -1.85 8.22 -11.00
C ASP A 163 -1.30 9.61 -10.72
N ASN A 164 0.03 9.79 -10.89
CA ASN A 164 0.75 10.99 -10.51
C ASN A 164 1.64 11.42 -11.67
N GLN A 165 1.58 12.70 -12.08
CA GLN A 165 2.39 13.22 -13.18
C GLN A 165 3.82 13.56 -12.77
N CYS A 166 4.12 13.52 -11.48
CA CYS A 166 5.43 13.82 -10.91
C CYS A 166 6.31 12.58 -10.73
N ASP A 167 7.58 12.79 -10.47
CA ASP A 167 8.47 11.72 -9.98
C ASP A 167 8.09 11.38 -8.55
N ILE A 168 7.60 10.15 -8.32
CA ILE A 168 7.11 9.69 -7.01
C ILE A 168 8.17 9.82 -5.91
N PHE A 169 9.45 9.68 -6.23
CA PHE A 169 10.53 9.77 -5.24
C PHE A 169 10.91 11.22 -4.89
N SER A 170 10.47 12.19 -5.69
CA SER A 170 10.70 13.61 -5.45
C SER A 170 9.61 14.27 -4.60
N VAL A 171 8.60 13.50 -4.19
CA VAL A 171 7.45 14.04 -3.45
C VAL A 171 7.78 14.30 -1.99
N LEU A 172 7.26 15.40 -1.46
CA LEU A 172 7.28 15.79 -0.05
C LEU A 172 5.86 16.13 0.37
N ILE A 173 5.31 15.44 1.38
CA ILE A 173 3.99 15.77 1.93
C ILE A 173 4.11 16.63 3.19
N ASN A 174 3.04 17.37 3.50
CA ASN A 174 2.96 18.19 4.71
C ASN A 174 3.05 17.33 5.97
N GLN A 175 3.42 17.95 7.11
CA GLN A 175 3.47 17.26 8.40
C GLN A 175 2.08 16.79 8.86
N GLU A 176 1.04 17.56 8.56
CA GLU A 176 -0.37 17.26 8.85
C GLU A 176 -1.19 17.28 7.54
N PRO A 177 -1.04 16.27 6.68
CA PRO A 177 -1.73 16.24 5.41
C PRO A 177 -3.23 16.02 5.60
N LYS A 178 -4.02 16.73 4.80
CA LYS A 178 -5.47 16.51 4.72
C LYS A 178 -5.77 15.61 3.54
N PHE A 179 -6.48 14.53 3.78
CA PHE A 179 -6.83 13.57 2.75
C PHE A 179 -8.27 13.74 2.28
N GLN A 180 -8.46 13.65 0.97
CA GLN A 180 -9.77 13.55 0.33
C GLN A 180 -9.96 12.13 -0.17
N LEU A 181 -11.12 11.55 0.15
CA LEU A 181 -11.53 10.24 -0.37
C LEU A 181 -12.04 10.37 -1.79
N GLY A 182 -11.64 9.46 -2.64
CA GLY A 182 -12.11 9.31 -4.00
C GLY A 182 -12.27 7.84 -4.37
N THR A 183 -12.59 7.57 -5.63
CA THR A 183 -12.67 6.21 -6.18
C THR A 183 -12.00 6.16 -7.54
N LYS A 184 -11.48 5.00 -7.90
CA LYS A 184 -10.86 4.74 -9.20
C LYS A 184 -11.07 3.30 -9.64
N GLU A 185 -11.27 3.09 -10.93
CA GLU A 185 -11.27 1.76 -11.52
C GLU A 185 -9.84 1.28 -11.81
N ILE A 186 -9.45 0.15 -11.22
CA ILE A 186 -8.17 -0.53 -11.49
C ILE A 186 -8.49 -2.00 -11.78
N MET A 187 -8.13 -2.48 -12.97
CA MET A 187 -8.37 -3.86 -13.39
C MET A 187 -9.85 -4.29 -13.21
N SER A 188 -10.78 -3.45 -13.63
CA SER A 188 -12.23 -3.67 -13.50
C SER A 188 -12.74 -3.83 -12.06
N THR A 189 -11.99 -3.27 -11.11
CA THR A 189 -12.36 -3.22 -9.69
C THR A 189 -12.32 -1.78 -9.21
N THR A 190 -13.41 -1.31 -8.60
CA THR A 190 -13.45 0.01 -7.96
C THR A 190 -12.66 -0.03 -6.66
N VAL A 191 -11.63 0.79 -6.56
CA VAL A 191 -10.84 0.97 -5.34
C VAL A 191 -11.07 2.37 -4.77
N GLN A 192 -10.96 2.51 -3.45
CA GLN A 192 -10.96 3.83 -2.80
C GLN A 192 -9.56 4.43 -2.88
N THR A 193 -9.47 5.69 -3.28
CA THR A 193 -8.23 6.47 -3.36
C THR A 193 -8.19 7.54 -2.26
N LEU A 194 -6.99 7.99 -1.95
CA LEU A 194 -6.75 9.17 -1.12
C LEU A 194 -6.01 10.20 -1.97
N THR A 195 -6.39 11.47 -1.85
CA THR A 195 -5.65 12.57 -2.47
C THR A 195 -5.24 13.57 -1.40
N THR A 196 -4.02 14.07 -1.47
CA THR A 196 -3.50 15.09 -0.56
C THR A 196 -2.60 16.06 -1.30
N SER A 197 -2.55 17.31 -0.82
CA SER A 197 -1.57 18.28 -1.31
C SER A 197 -0.16 17.86 -0.93
N ALA A 198 0.76 18.00 -1.87
CA ALA A 198 2.16 17.69 -1.74
C ALA A 198 3.00 18.72 -2.47
N GLN A 199 4.30 18.63 -2.35
CA GLN A 199 5.27 19.35 -3.19
C GLN A 199 6.15 18.35 -3.92
N THR A 200 6.55 18.67 -5.12
CA THR A 200 7.61 17.96 -5.83
C THR A 200 8.88 18.78 -5.84
N LEU A 201 10.00 18.09 -5.72
CA LEU A 201 11.32 18.70 -5.69
C LEU A 201 12.09 18.31 -6.94
N THR A 202 12.62 19.31 -7.64
CA THR A 202 13.41 19.11 -8.86
C THR A 202 14.64 19.98 -8.82
N PHE A 203 15.73 19.53 -9.43
CA PHE A 203 16.86 20.38 -9.69
C PHE A 203 16.68 21.08 -11.04
N SER A 204 16.92 22.40 -11.08
CA SER A 204 17.07 23.14 -12.33
C SER A 204 18.41 22.83 -13.00
N LYS A 205 18.56 23.23 -14.27
CA LYS A 205 19.81 23.01 -15.05
C LYS A 205 21.07 23.65 -14.39
N ASP A 206 20.88 24.71 -13.62
CA ASP A 206 21.94 25.37 -12.83
C ASP A 206 22.11 24.78 -11.43
N GLY A 207 21.52 23.62 -11.15
CA GLY A 207 21.68 22.87 -9.90
C GLY A 207 20.91 23.39 -8.70
N LYS A 208 20.00 24.37 -8.88
CA LYS A 208 19.19 24.90 -7.78
C LYS A 208 17.96 24.02 -7.56
N LEU A 209 17.64 23.81 -6.30
CA LEU A 209 16.42 23.11 -5.91
C LEU A 209 15.19 23.99 -6.19
N GLN A 210 14.22 23.42 -6.86
CA GLN A 210 12.92 24.02 -7.16
C GLN A 210 11.81 23.16 -6.58
N THR A 211 10.75 23.79 -6.14
CA THR A 211 9.53 23.13 -5.65
C THR A 211 8.35 23.53 -6.49
N ALA A 212 7.42 22.58 -6.70
CA ALA A 212 6.14 22.84 -7.32
C ALA A 212 5.04 22.14 -6.52
N ASP A 213 3.87 22.77 -6.42
CA ASP A 213 2.73 22.17 -5.76
C ASP A 213 2.16 21.04 -6.61
N GLU A 214 1.72 19.98 -5.96
CA GLU A 214 1.21 18.75 -6.56
C GLU A 214 0.01 18.22 -5.78
N ASN A 215 -0.86 17.47 -6.43
CA ASN A 215 -1.90 16.68 -5.79
C ASN A 215 -1.52 15.21 -5.86
N LEU A 216 -0.99 14.70 -4.75
CA LEU A 216 -0.56 13.30 -4.66
C LEU A 216 -1.78 12.38 -4.54
N VAL A 217 -1.94 11.49 -5.50
CA VAL A 217 -2.96 10.44 -5.51
C VAL A 217 -2.38 9.14 -5.00
N LEU A 218 -3.03 8.58 -4.02
CA LEU A 218 -2.66 7.33 -3.37
C LEU A 218 -3.72 6.26 -3.64
N ILE A 219 -3.27 5.07 -3.99
CA ILE A 219 -4.13 3.89 -4.20
C ILE A 219 -3.86 2.84 -3.13
N PRO A 220 -4.78 1.89 -2.89
CA PRO A 220 -4.49 0.75 -2.01
C PRO A 220 -3.27 -0.04 -2.48
N TYR A 221 -2.34 -0.32 -1.57
CA TYR A 221 -1.10 -1.02 -1.89
C TYR A 221 -1.29 -2.35 -2.62
N TYR A 222 -2.36 -3.11 -2.32
CA TYR A 222 -2.62 -4.38 -3.02
C TYR A 222 -2.98 -4.21 -4.52
N ALA A 223 -3.32 -2.98 -4.96
CA ALA A 223 -3.77 -2.70 -6.33
C ALA A 223 -2.63 -2.18 -7.24
N TRP A 224 -1.41 -2.05 -6.74
CA TRP A 224 -0.26 -1.59 -7.53
C TRP A 224 0.32 -2.69 -8.45
N ALA A 225 1.21 -2.31 -9.36
CA ALA A 225 1.96 -3.16 -10.30
C ALA A 225 1.13 -3.84 -11.42
N HIS A 226 -0.10 -3.44 -11.63
CA HIS A 226 -0.95 -4.00 -12.68
C HIS A 226 -0.97 -3.17 -13.98
N ARG A 227 -0.35 -1.99 -13.99
CA ARG A 227 -0.43 -1.00 -15.07
C ARG A 227 0.89 -0.71 -15.77
N GLY A 228 1.79 -1.68 -15.75
CA GLY A 228 3.12 -1.60 -16.34
C GLY A 228 4.22 -1.24 -15.35
N PRO A 229 5.50 -1.26 -15.80
CA PRO A 229 6.65 -0.92 -14.97
C PRO A 229 6.70 0.58 -14.69
N GLY A 230 7.05 0.96 -13.47
CA GLY A 230 7.18 2.37 -13.07
C GLY A 230 7.45 2.52 -11.57
N LYS A 231 7.59 3.76 -11.13
CA LYS A 231 7.91 4.09 -9.73
C LYS A 231 6.70 3.93 -8.83
N MET A 232 6.93 3.45 -7.61
CA MET A 232 5.93 3.36 -6.55
C MET A 232 6.60 3.60 -5.20
N ALA A 233 5.87 4.25 -4.28
CA ALA A 233 6.32 4.42 -2.90
C ALA A 233 5.17 4.21 -1.91
N VAL A 234 5.45 3.47 -0.83
CA VAL A 234 4.60 3.36 0.36
C VAL A 234 5.04 4.39 1.41
N TRP A 235 6.35 4.52 1.60
CA TRP A 235 6.94 5.46 2.54
C TRP A 235 7.19 6.79 1.86
N ILE A 236 6.35 7.77 2.17
CA ILE A 236 6.36 9.10 1.54
C ILE A 236 7.12 10.07 2.43
N PRO A 237 8.08 10.84 1.90
CA PRO A 237 8.86 11.81 2.66
C PRO A 237 7.99 12.91 3.31
N GLN A 238 8.29 13.21 4.57
CA GLN A 238 7.88 14.42 5.30
C GLN A 238 9.07 15.31 5.68
N ASP A 239 10.29 14.80 5.51
CA ASP A 239 11.54 15.53 5.70
C ASP A 239 12.21 15.74 4.34
N LEU A 240 12.69 16.95 4.09
CA LEU A 240 13.40 17.30 2.86
C LEU A 240 14.60 16.38 2.60
N ASN A 241 15.32 16.00 3.67
CA ASN A 241 16.47 15.10 3.56
C ASN A 241 16.11 13.66 3.22
N ALA A 242 14.84 13.30 3.32
CA ALA A 242 14.34 11.97 2.94
C ALA A 242 13.81 11.93 1.49
N THR A 243 13.73 13.07 0.80
CA THR A 243 13.33 13.13 -0.61
C THR A 243 14.51 12.84 -1.53
N SER A 244 14.19 12.41 -2.74
CA SER A 244 15.14 12.31 -3.85
C SER A 244 14.69 13.26 -4.96
N PRO A 245 15.16 14.52 -4.94
CA PRO A 245 14.76 15.51 -5.93
C PRO A 245 15.05 15.02 -7.34
N ALA A 246 14.09 15.18 -8.24
CA ALA A 246 14.24 14.76 -9.61
C ALA A 246 15.31 15.61 -10.33
N LEU A 247 16.16 14.97 -11.09
CA LEU A 247 17.12 15.66 -11.97
C LEU A 247 16.36 16.38 -13.09
N PRO A 248 16.91 17.46 -13.63
CA PRO A 248 16.30 18.15 -14.76
C PRO A 248 16.12 17.20 -15.94
N ALA A 249 15.05 17.41 -16.70
CA ALA A 249 14.85 16.66 -17.93
C ALA A 249 16.04 16.87 -18.87
N SER A 250 16.46 15.81 -19.52
CA SER A 250 17.50 15.82 -20.55
C SER A 250 16.90 15.34 -21.87
N ILE A 251 17.54 15.67 -22.97
CA ILE A 251 17.14 15.20 -24.31
C ILE A 251 16.99 13.66 -24.30
N ALA A 252 17.88 12.94 -23.65
CA ALA A 252 17.82 11.48 -23.52
C ALA A 252 16.58 11.03 -22.73
N SER A 253 16.26 11.69 -21.58
CA SER A 253 15.13 11.31 -20.74
C SER A 253 13.75 11.55 -21.39
N GLU A 254 13.67 12.45 -22.35
CA GLU A 254 12.46 12.79 -23.09
C GLU A 254 12.34 12.00 -24.41
N SER A 255 13.36 11.25 -24.77
CA SER A 255 13.41 10.48 -26.02
C SER A 255 12.65 9.16 -25.91
N LYS A 256 12.17 8.67 -27.04
CA LYS A 256 11.71 7.31 -27.20
C LYS A 256 12.90 6.39 -27.36
N ILE A 257 12.98 5.37 -26.51
CA ILE A 257 14.09 4.43 -26.50
C ILE A 257 13.76 3.13 -27.22
N SER A 258 14.74 2.56 -27.90
CA SER A 258 14.66 1.23 -28.52
C SER A 258 16.01 0.53 -28.46
N ALA A 259 16.01 -0.78 -28.72
CA ALA A 259 17.18 -1.62 -28.65
C ALA A 259 17.13 -2.72 -29.73
N SER A 260 18.29 -3.34 -30.02
CA SER A 260 18.45 -4.45 -30.93
C SER A 260 17.54 -5.66 -30.60
N THR A 261 17.13 -5.81 -29.36
CA THR A 261 16.17 -6.82 -28.92
C THR A 261 15.08 -6.24 -28.03
N ARG A 262 13.85 -6.76 -28.14
CA ARG A 262 12.73 -6.38 -27.28
C ARG A 262 12.74 -7.01 -25.88
N ARG A 263 13.70 -7.88 -25.59
CA ARG A 263 13.77 -8.66 -24.34
C ARG A 263 14.81 -8.13 -23.34
N LEU A 264 15.25 -6.90 -23.49
CA LEU A 264 16.15 -6.30 -22.50
C LEU A 264 15.40 -6.06 -21.18
N PRO A 265 15.96 -6.50 -20.04
CA PRO A 265 15.42 -6.13 -18.74
C PRO A 265 15.59 -4.62 -18.52
N ALA A 266 14.63 -3.99 -17.86
CA ALA A 266 14.70 -2.59 -17.43
C ALA A 266 15.25 -1.62 -18.49
N LEU A 267 14.79 -1.71 -19.76
CA LEU A 267 15.29 -0.84 -20.85
C LEU A 267 15.18 0.65 -20.49
N SER A 268 14.17 1.04 -19.69
CA SER A 268 14.00 2.42 -19.20
C SER A 268 15.17 2.93 -18.36
N SER A 269 16.06 2.06 -17.87
CA SER A 269 17.25 2.50 -17.11
C SER A 269 18.24 3.32 -17.93
N ILE A 270 18.16 3.28 -19.27
CA ILE A 270 19.04 4.07 -20.13
C ILE A 270 18.63 5.54 -20.23
N ASN A 271 17.44 5.92 -19.75
CA ASN A 271 16.94 7.29 -19.79
C ASN A 271 16.14 7.71 -18.53
N ASP A 272 16.31 7.01 -17.43
CA ASP A 272 15.59 7.23 -16.17
C ASP A 272 16.11 8.42 -15.33
N ARG A 273 17.19 9.06 -15.77
CA ARG A 273 17.88 10.18 -15.09
C ARG A 273 18.57 9.79 -13.77
N LEU A 274 18.64 8.50 -13.44
CA LEU A 274 19.41 8.05 -12.29
C LEU A 274 20.89 8.02 -12.65
N VAL A 275 21.71 8.50 -11.71
CA VAL A 275 23.16 8.43 -11.80
C VAL A 275 23.61 7.41 -10.75
N PRO A 276 24.07 6.22 -11.15
CA PRO A 276 24.55 5.23 -10.20
C PRO A 276 25.80 5.74 -9.46
N ALA A 277 25.97 5.31 -8.22
CA ALA A 277 27.11 5.72 -7.39
C ALA A 277 28.44 5.19 -7.94
N ASP A 278 28.43 4.01 -8.53
CA ASP A 278 29.57 3.38 -9.21
C ASP A 278 29.08 2.34 -10.23
N GLY A 279 30.03 1.69 -10.92
CA GLY A 279 29.72 0.69 -11.95
C GLY A 279 29.07 -0.59 -11.42
N ASN A 280 29.06 -0.82 -10.11
CA ASN A 280 28.43 -2.00 -9.47
C ASN A 280 27.27 -1.58 -8.56
N ASP A 281 26.71 -0.40 -8.73
CA ASP A 281 25.56 0.06 -7.96
C ASP A 281 24.31 -0.74 -8.28
N ARG A 282 23.98 -1.69 -7.42
CA ARG A 282 22.78 -2.55 -7.53
C ARG A 282 21.49 -1.91 -7.01
N SER A 283 21.56 -0.69 -6.48
CA SER A 283 20.38 0.07 -6.07
C SER A 283 19.71 0.76 -7.26
N ALA A 284 20.46 1.03 -8.32
CA ALA A 284 19.93 1.59 -9.57
C ALA A 284 19.53 0.46 -10.55
N PRO A 285 18.41 0.60 -11.29
CA PRO A 285 18.06 -0.33 -12.35
C PRO A 285 19.10 -0.26 -13.47
N TYR A 286 19.40 -1.40 -14.10
CA TYR A 286 20.29 -1.46 -15.25
C TYR A 286 19.76 -2.42 -16.32
N THR A 287 20.19 -2.24 -17.57
CA THR A 287 19.89 -3.13 -18.69
C THR A 287 21.15 -3.86 -19.16
N HIS A 288 20.97 -5.02 -19.78
CA HIS A 288 22.08 -5.81 -20.30
C HIS A 288 21.63 -6.72 -21.44
N TRP A 289 22.57 -7.12 -22.33
CA TRP A 289 22.37 -8.10 -23.38
C TRP A 289 22.90 -9.46 -22.92
N TRP A 290 22.08 -10.24 -22.24
CA TRP A 290 22.50 -11.54 -21.73
C TRP A 290 21.69 -12.68 -22.35
N PRO A 291 22.30 -13.73 -22.88
CA PRO A 291 23.73 -14.03 -23.03
C PRO A 291 24.27 -13.71 -24.46
N ALA A 292 24.30 -12.46 -24.88
CA ALA A 292 24.77 -12.06 -26.19
C ALA A 292 26.31 -11.99 -26.21
N LYS A 293 26.97 -13.03 -26.79
CA LYS A 293 28.43 -13.03 -27.03
C LYS A 293 28.69 -12.98 -28.53
N ASN A 294 29.72 -12.22 -28.95
CA ASN A 294 30.10 -12.05 -30.33
C ASN A 294 29.00 -11.53 -31.26
N SER A 295 28.10 -10.71 -30.71
CA SER A 295 27.06 -9.99 -31.44
C SER A 295 27.29 -8.48 -31.35
N THR A 296 26.79 -7.75 -32.34
CA THR A 296 26.72 -6.30 -32.30
C THR A 296 25.33 -5.90 -31.82
N GLU A 297 25.27 -5.21 -30.70
CA GLU A 297 24.03 -4.74 -30.12
C GLU A 297 23.95 -3.21 -30.19
N TRP A 298 22.74 -2.67 -30.18
CA TRP A 298 22.54 -1.23 -30.27
C TRP A 298 21.41 -0.77 -29.31
N LEU A 299 21.54 0.47 -28.86
CA LEU A 299 20.51 1.26 -28.21
C LEU A 299 20.27 2.52 -29.06
N ALA A 300 19.03 2.94 -29.18
CA ALA A 300 18.69 4.14 -29.93
C ALA A 300 17.76 5.04 -29.14
N TYR A 301 17.97 6.35 -29.29
CA TYR A 301 17.17 7.42 -28.77
C TYR A 301 16.54 8.16 -29.96
N GLU A 302 15.23 8.15 -30.02
CA GLU A 302 14.45 8.89 -31.04
C GLU A 302 13.93 10.18 -30.38
N PHE A 303 14.46 11.31 -30.82
CA PHE A 303 14.09 12.63 -30.33
C PHE A 303 12.81 13.13 -31.00
N ALA A 304 11.96 13.87 -30.25
CA ALA A 304 10.71 14.41 -30.78
C ALA A 304 10.94 15.45 -31.90
N GLN A 305 12.11 16.10 -31.91
CA GLN A 305 12.56 17.05 -32.90
C GLN A 305 14.07 16.92 -33.11
N ALA A 306 14.60 17.59 -34.15
CA ALA A 306 16.03 17.60 -34.40
C ALA A 306 16.76 18.35 -33.27
N GLU A 307 17.74 17.70 -32.65
CA GLU A 307 18.50 18.21 -31.51
C GLU A 307 20.00 18.33 -31.84
N THR A 308 20.64 19.32 -31.26
CA THR A 308 22.12 19.44 -31.33
C THR A 308 22.72 18.83 -30.08
N ILE A 309 23.46 17.74 -30.25
CA ILE A 309 24.09 17.01 -29.13
C ILE A 309 25.57 17.31 -29.13
N SER A 310 26.10 17.81 -28.02
CA SER A 310 27.52 18.07 -27.83
C SER A 310 28.24 16.98 -27.05
N THR A 311 27.51 16.29 -26.14
CA THR A 311 28.09 15.27 -25.26
C THR A 311 27.09 14.16 -25.02
N SER A 312 27.61 12.95 -24.77
CA SER A 312 26.84 11.79 -24.30
C SER A 312 27.63 11.12 -23.19
N THR A 313 26.95 10.83 -22.08
CA THR A 313 27.53 10.11 -20.95
C THR A 313 26.77 8.82 -20.75
N VAL A 314 27.51 7.71 -20.69
CA VAL A 314 26.96 6.37 -20.46
C VAL A 314 27.54 5.80 -19.19
N TYR A 315 26.67 5.34 -18.29
CA TYR A 315 27.06 4.65 -17.06
C TYR A 315 26.98 3.14 -17.32
N TRP A 316 28.12 2.48 -17.30
CA TRP A 316 28.23 1.05 -17.54
C TRP A 316 28.11 0.27 -16.23
N PHE A 317 27.31 -0.80 -16.25
CA PHE A 317 27.23 -1.74 -15.14
C PHE A 317 28.23 -2.87 -15.31
N ASP A 318 29.07 -3.09 -14.32
CA ASP A 318 30.04 -4.19 -14.22
C ASP A 318 29.94 -4.85 -12.84
N ASP A 319 29.50 -6.09 -12.78
CA ASP A 319 29.38 -6.86 -11.55
C ASP A 319 30.53 -7.84 -11.31
N GLY A 320 31.67 -7.64 -11.97
CA GLY A 320 32.89 -8.41 -11.71
C GLY A 320 33.43 -8.24 -10.29
N PRO A 321 34.08 -9.27 -9.73
CA PRO A 321 34.32 -10.58 -10.31
C PRO A 321 33.19 -11.61 -10.15
N TRP A 322 32.09 -11.22 -9.47
CA TRP A 322 31.06 -12.13 -8.97
C TRP A 322 29.94 -12.42 -9.96
N GLY A 323 29.69 -11.50 -10.88
CA GLY A 323 28.63 -11.60 -11.88
C GLY A 323 29.15 -11.79 -13.31
N GLY A 324 28.24 -11.74 -14.28
CA GLY A 324 28.52 -11.94 -15.69
C GLY A 324 28.46 -10.71 -16.59
N CYS A 325 27.99 -9.58 -16.03
CA CYS A 325 27.96 -8.32 -16.76
C CYS A 325 29.37 -7.70 -16.82
N ARG A 326 29.74 -7.23 -17.98
CA ARG A 326 31.02 -6.55 -18.25
C ARG A 326 30.79 -5.36 -19.15
N VAL A 327 31.65 -4.37 -19.01
CA VAL A 327 31.68 -3.25 -19.95
C VAL A 327 31.99 -3.79 -21.36
N PRO A 328 31.27 -3.36 -22.40
CA PRO A 328 31.59 -3.72 -23.78
C PRO A 328 32.99 -3.25 -24.18
N ASP A 329 33.60 -3.97 -25.14
CA ASP A 329 34.88 -3.61 -25.73
C ASP A 329 34.76 -2.33 -26.58
#